data_76ca0026c85f9b3d61d7322b4db7a824
#
_entry.id   76ca0026c85f9b3d61d7322b4db7a824
#
_cell.length_a   1.000
_cell.length_b   1.000
_cell.length_c   1.000
_cell.angle_alpha   90.00
_cell.angle_beta   90.00
_cell.angle_gamma   90.00
#
_symmetry.space_group_name_H-M   'P 1'
#
loop_
_entity.id
_entity.type
_entity.pdbx_description
1 polymer ?
#
loop_
_entity_poly.entity_id
_entity_poly.type
_entity_poly.pdbx_seq_one_letter_code
_entity_poly.pdbx_strand_id
1 'polypeptide(L)'
;MAEVKAGRFREDLYYRLHVIPLHLPPLRERDDDIVKIARVFLAKFAEQEKRKFRDFDPATAAVLMSYEWPGNVRELQNVIQNTVVLHDGEHVTPEMLPPPLSLVTPSVPVSQVPPAADPGIASPAVAAGPRPSDVKSLSAEIRPLAAV
;
A
#
# COMPACT_ATOMS: atom_id res chain seq x y z
N MET A 1 27.23 -2.97 -32.77
CA MET A 1 28.62 -3.04 -33.28
C MET A 1 29.32 -4.38 -32.98
N ALA A 2 29.19 -5.00 -31.80
CA ALA A 2 29.84 -6.29 -31.52
C ALA A 2 29.43 -7.41 -32.52
N GLU A 3 28.15 -7.53 -32.84
CA GLU A 3 27.59 -8.53 -33.75
C GLU A 3 28.02 -8.31 -35.22
N VAL A 4 28.20 -7.05 -35.63
CA VAL A 4 28.75 -6.70 -36.95
C VAL A 4 30.20 -7.14 -37.05
N LYS A 5 31.03 -6.83 -36.03
CA LYS A 5 32.44 -7.26 -35.97
C LYS A 5 32.59 -8.79 -35.92
N ALA A 6 31.63 -9.48 -35.35
CA ALA A 6 31.59 -10.93 -35.30
C ALA A 6 31.03 -11.58 -36.60
N GLY A 7 30.68 -10.80 -37.62
CA GLY A 7 30.12 -11.29 -38.89
C GLY A 7 28.69 -11.85 -38.80
N ARG A 8 28.03 -11.75 -37.62
CA ARG A 8 26.67 -12.25 -37.41
C ARG A 8 25.59 -11.25 -37.81
N PHE A 9 25.97 -9.99 -38.11
CA PHE A 9 25.04 -8.95 -38.53
C PHE A 9 25.67 -8.11 -39.66
N ARG A 10 24.92 -7.90 -40.71
CA ARG A 10 25.41 -7.14 -41.88
C ARG A 10 25.63 -5.67 -41.55
N GLU A 11 26.78 -5.13 -41.95
CA GLU A 11 27.18 -3.77 -41.65
C GLU A 11 26.29 -2.73 -42.32
N ASP A 12 25.90 -2.97 -43.59
CA ASP A 12 24.99 -2.08 -44.32
C ASP A 12 23.61 -1.96 -43.65
N LEU A 13 23.11 -3.08 -43.13
CA LEU A 13 21.84 -3.10 -42.39
C LEU A 13 21.97 -2.37 -41.04
N TYR A 14 23.08 -2.52 -40.36
CA TYR A 14 23.34 -1.79 -39.12
C TYR A 14 23.25 -0.28 -39.33
N TYR A 15 23.94 0.28 -40.32
CA TYR A 15 23.91 1.72 -40.58
C TYR A 15 22.54 2.23 -41.05
N ARG A 16 21.74 1.41 -41.70
CA ARG A 16 20.36 1.75 -42.04
C ARG A 16 19.42 1.85 -40.87
N LEU A 17 19.62 0.99 -39.87
CA LEU A 17 18.81 0.97 -38.68
C LEU A 17 19.31 1.95 -37.61
N HIS A 18 20.61 2.17 -37.53
CA HIS A 18 21.25 3.01 -36.50
C HIS A 18 21.38 4.48 -36.95
N VAL A 19 20.27 5.08 -37.41
CA VAL A 19 20.26 6.48 -37.84
C VAL A 19 20.27 7.44 -36.67
N ILE A 20 19.43 7.19 -35.65
CA ILE A 20 19.35 7.98 -34.43
C ILE A 20 19.28 7.01 -33.26
N PRO A 21 20.35 6.83 -32.47
CA PRO A 21 20.34 5.97 -31.30
C PRO A 21 19.55 6.65 -30.17
N LEU A 22 18.40 6.07 -29.81
CA LEU A 22 17.64 6.47 -28.64
C LEU A 22 17.95 5.49 -27.51
N HIS A 23 18.57 5.99 -26.46
CA HIS A 23 18.80 5.21 -25.24
C HIS A 23 17.63 5.39 -24.27
N LEU A 24 16.87 4.31 -24.06
CA LEU A 24 15.81 4.27 -23.07
C LEU A 24 16.32 3.54 -21.83
N PRO A 25 16.44 4.23 -20.68
CA PRO A 25 16.84 3.56 -19.45
C PRO A 25 15.78 2.54 -19.02
N PRO A 26 16.17 1.43 -18.42
CA PRO A 26 15.23 0.44 -17.88
C PRO A 26 14.37 1.06 -16.76
N LEU A 27 13.23 0.42 -16.48
CA LEU A 27 12.23 0.98 -15.57
C LEU A 27 12.79 1.21 -14.14
N ARG A 28 13.66 0.31 -13.65
CA ARG A 28 14.35 0.43 -12.36
C ARG A 28 15.22 1.69 -12.20
N GLU A 29 15.60 2.33 -13.30
CA GLU A 29 16.41 3.56 -13.32
C GLU A 29 15.56 4.83 -13.46
N ARG A 30 14.23 4.70 -13.34
CA ARG A 30 13.27 5.79 -13.55
C ARG A 30 12.54 6.25 -12.28
N ASP A 31 12.90 5.71 -11.13
CA ASP A 31 12.38 6.12 -9.82
C ASP A 31 10.86 6.41 -9.81
N ASP A 32 10.48 7.67 -9.59
CA ASP A 32 9.07 8.10 -9.50
C ASP A 32 8.23 7.87 -10.75
N ASP A 33 8.85 7.69 -11.92
CA ASP A 33 8.11 7.45 -13.15
C ASP A 33 7.40 6.09 -13.14
N ILE A 34 7.89 5.13 -12.36
CA ILE A 34 7.25 3.81 -12.18
C ILE A 34 5.81 3.99 -11.71
N VAL A 35 5.61 4.78 -10.65
CA VAL A 35 4.29 5.02 -10.07
C VAL A 35 3.39 5.82 -11.02
N LYS A 36 3.96 6.81 -11.72
CA LYS A 36 3.21 7.60 -12.72
C LYS A 36 2.70 6.73 -13.87
N ILE A 37 3.57 5.86 -14.41
CA ILE A 37 3.20 4.92 -15.48
C ILE A 37 2.16 3.92 -14.97
N ALA A 38 2.33 3.40 -13.75
CA ALA A 38 1.39 2.49 -13.12
C ALA A 38 0.00 3.12 -12.98
N ARG A 39 -0.09 4.38 -12.56
CA ARG A 39 -1.36 5.13 -12.47
C ARG A 39 -2.07 5.26 -13.81
N VAL A 40 -1.33 5.52 -14.87
CA VAL A 40 -1.90 5.59 -16.22
C VAL A 40 -2.50 4.24 -16.64
N PHE A 41 -1.80 3.13 -16.36
CA PHE A 41 -2.33 1.80 -16.62
C PHE A 41 -3.52 1.46 -15.73
N LEU A 42 -3.46 1.81 -14.44
CA LEU A 42 -4.55 1.59 -13.50
C LEU A 42 -5.84 2.27 -13.98
N ALA A 43 -5.76 3.56 -14.32
CA ALA A 43 -6.92 4.31 -14.83
C ALA A 43 -7.49 3.68 -16.11
N LYS A 44 -6.62 3.31 -17.05
CA LYS A 44 -7.01 2.67 -18.31
C LYS A 44 -7.73 1.34 -18.08
N PHE A 45 -7.16 0.46 -17.26
CA PHE A 45 -7.75 -0.86 -17.03
C PHE A 45 -8.97 -0.80 -16.11
N ALA A 46 -8.98 0.10 -15.11
CA ALA A 46 -10.16 0.32 -14.28
C ALA A 46 -11.38 0.76 -15.12
N GLU A 47 -11.17 1.63 -16.10
CA GLU A 47 -12.22 2.04 -17.04
C GLU A 47 -12.69 0.87 -17.93
N GLN A 48 -11.75 0.09 -18.50
CA GLN A 48 -12.05 -1.06 -19.36
C GLN A 48 -12.85 -2.15 -18.63
N GLU A 49 -12.46 -2.47 -17.40
CA GLU A 49 -13.05 -3.51 -16.56
C GLU A 49 -14.21 -2.98 -15.67
N LYS A 50 -14.56 -1.69 -15.81
CA LYS A 50 -15.60 -1.01 -15.01
C LYS A 50 -15.36 -1.15 -13.51
N ARG A 51 -14.11 -1.08 -13.09
CA ARG A 51 -13.67 -1.13 -11.70
C ARG A 51 -13.56 0.27 -11.11
N LYS A 52 -13.57 0.36 -9.77
CA LYS A 52 -13.58 1.64 -9.03
C LYS A 52 -12.19 2.11 -8.60
N PHE A 53 -11.13 1.43 -9.03
CA PHE A 53 -9.78 1.78 -8.65
C PHE A 53 -9.42 3.21 -9.10
N ARG A 54 -8.85 3.98 -8.17
CA ARG A 54 -8.43 5.37 -8.40
C ARG A 54 -6.94 5.58 -8.25
N ASP A 55 -6.33 4.92 -7.24
CA ASP A 55 -4.91 5.09 -6.93
C ASP A 55 -4.34 3.85 -6.23
N PHE A 56 -3.04 3.89 -5.96
CA PHE A 56 -2.31 2.91 -5.16
C PHE A 56 -2.21 3.38 -3.72
N ASP A 57 -2.30 2.44 -2.78
CA ASP A 57 -1.93 2.68 -1.40
C ASP A 57 -0.43 3.06 -1.32
N PRO A 58 0.00 3.95 -0.40
CA PRO A 58 1.41 4.30 -0.22
C PRO A 58 2.34 3.10 -0.06
N ALA A 59 1.89 2.06 0.63
CA ALA A 59 2.65 0.81 0.76
C ALA A 59 2.83 0.10 -0.59
N THR A 60 1.79 0.07 -1.43
CA THR A 60 1.85 -0.50 -2.78
C THR A 60 2.80 0.30 -3.67
N ALA A 61 2.75 1.64 -3.61
CA ALA A 61 3.65 2.49 -4.36
C ALA A 61 5.13 2.22 -3.98
N ALA A 62 5.43 2.02 -2.69
CA ALA A 62 6.76 1.65 -2.23
C ALA A 62 7.22 0.28 -2.78
N VAL A 63 6.32 -0.71 -2.81
CA VAL A 63 6.61 -2.02 -3.42
C VAL A 63 6.91 -1.88 -4.91
N LEU A 64 6.11 -1.12 -5.65
CA LEU A 64 6.32 -0.89 -7.08
C LEU A 64 7.67 -0.22 -7.37
N MET A 65 8.11 0.72 -6.53
CA MET A 65 9.40 1.39 -6.67
C MET A 65 10.59 0.50 -6.29
N SER A 66 10.41 -0.44 -5.37
CA SER A 66 11.50 -1.31 -4.90
C SER A 66 11.76 -2.53 -5.78
N TYR A 67 10.86 -2.85 -6.70
CA TYR A 67 10.99 -4.01 -7.57
C TYR A 67 11.81 -3.70 -8.82
N GLU A 68 12.62 -4.67 -9.27
CA GLU A 68 13.59 -4.46 -10.36
C GLU A 68 13.00 -4.41 -11.78
N TRP A 69 11.79 -4.89 -11.96
CA TRP A 69 11.08 -4.90 -13.25
C TRP A 69 11.89 -5.49 -14.41
N PRO A 70 12.29 -6.78 -14.36
CA PRO A 70 13.05 -7.42 -15.44
C PRO A 70 12.35 -7.34 -16.80
N GLY A 71 11.02 -7.42 -16.83
CA GLY A 71 10.19 -7.22 -18.02
C GLY A 71 9.81 -5.77 -18.30
N ASN A 72 10.35 -4.82 -17.51
CA ASN A 72 10.12 -3.38 -17.67
C ASN A 72 8.63 -3.01 -17.75
N VAL A 73 8.27 -2.10 -18.64
CA VAL A 73 6.90 -1.58 -18.78
C VAL A 73 5.88 -2.69 -19.14
N ARG A 74 6.29 -3.73 -19.87
CA ARG A 74 5.37 -4.83 -20.22
C ARG A 74 4.97 -5.64 -18.98
N GLU A 75 5.93 -5.90 -18.12
CA GLU A 75 5.66 -6.61 -16.86
C GLU A 75 4.78 -5.77 -15.94
N LEU A 76 5.10 -4.48 -15.77
CA LEU A 76 4.29 -3.54 -15.01
C LEU A 76 2.84 -3.50 -15.52
N GLN A 77 2.66 -3.39 -16.84
CA GLN A 77 1.34 -3.41 -17.46
C GLN A 77 0.56 -4.68 -17.13
N ASN A 78 1.20 -5.87 -17.27
CA ASN A 78 0.56 -7.14 -16.98
C ASN A 78 0.18 -7.27 -15.49
N VAL A 79 1.05 -6.84 -14.59
CA VAL A 79 0.79 -6.84 -13.14
C VAL A 79 -0.44 -6.00 -12.82
N ILE A 80 -0.50 -4.75 -13.33
CA ILE A 80 -1.63 -3.86 -13.07
C ILE A 80 -2.93 -4.42 -13.69
N GLN A 81 -2.86 -4.95 -14.91
CA GLN A 81 -4.03 -5.55 -15.56
C GLN A 81 -4.57 -6.73 -14.75
N ASN A 82 -3.71 -7.66 -14.33
CA ASN A 82 -4.11 -8.80 -13.50
C ASN A 82 -4.74 -8.35 -12.17
N THR A 83 -4.14 -7.34 -11.53
CA THR A 83 -4.68 -6.80 -10.28
C THR A 83 -6.09 -6.23 -10.47
N VAL A 84 -6.32 -5.46 -11.52
CA VAL A 84 -7.64 -4.85 -11.79
C VAL A 84 -8.69 -5.91 -12.17
N VAL A 85 -8.30 -6.94 -12.92
CA VAL A 85 -9.23 -8.03 -13.31
C VAL A 85 -9.65 -8.88 -12.11
N LEU A 86 -8.69 -9.22 -11.24
CA LEU A 86 -8.92 -10.16 -10.13
C LEU A 86 -9.53 -9.52 -8.88
N HIS A 87 -9.36 -8.22 -8.69
CA HIS A 87 -9.77 -7.52 -7.48
C HIS A 87 -10.73 -6.37 -7.77
N ASP A 88 -11.35 -5.86 -6.72
CA ASP A 88 -12.19 -4.65 -6.75
C ASP A 88 -11.89 -3.82 -5.49
N GLY A 89 -11.92 -2.50 -5.65
CA GLY A 89 -11.62 -1.58 -4.56
C GLY A 89 -11.44 -0.15 -5.07
N GLU A 90 -11.19 0.77 -4.16
CA GLU A 90 -10.86 2.15 -4.50
C GLU A 90 -9.33 2.38 -4.60
N HIS A 91 -8.58 1.67 -3.76
CA HIS A 91 -7.12 1.69 -3.75
C HIS A 91 -6.55 0.28 -3.92
N VAL A 92 -5.44 0.18 -4.64
CA VAL A 92 -4.72 -1.08 -4.77
C VAL A 92 -3.81 -1.25 -3.55
N THR A 93 -3.99 -2.37 -2.83
CA THR A 93 -3.14 -2.75 -1.69
C THR A 93 -2.04 -3.72 -2.11
N PRO A 94 -0.94 -3.85 -1.34
CA PRO A 94 0.15 -4.77 -1.67
C PRO A 94 -0.30 -6.23 -1.81
N GLU A 95 -1.32 -6.64 -1.07
CA GLU A 95 -1.88 -7.99 -1.07
C GLU A 95 -2.58 -8.36 -2.38
N MET A 96 -3.03 -7.34 -3.13
CA MET A 96 -3.68 -7.52 -4.43
C MET A 96 -2.68 -7.73 -5.56
N LEU A 97 -1.40 -7.45 -5.33
CA LEU A 97 -0.37 -7.65 -6.33
C LEU A 97 -0.05 -9.15 -6.50
N PRO A 98 0.21 -9.62 -7.72
CA PRO A 98 0.62 -11.00 -7.94
C PRO A 98 2.03 -11.27 -7.38
N PRO A 99 2.35 -12.51 -6.99
CA PRO A 99 3.72 -12.89 -6.66
C PRO A 99 4.67 -12.64 -7.85
N PRO A 100 5.90 -12.17 -7.65
CA PRO A 100 6.61 -12.04 -6.37
C PRO A 100 6.38 -10.71 -5.62
N LEU A 101 5.65 -9.74 -6.20
CA LEU A 101 5.48 -8.41 -5.59
C LEU A 101 4.72 -8.44 -4.25
N SER A 102 3.73 -9.32 -4.10
CA SER A 102 3.00 -9.49 -2.83
C SER A 102 3.89 -9.99 -1.67
N LEU A 103 5.06 -10.55 -1.99
CA LEU A 103 6.02 -11.05 -0.99
C LEU A 103 7.07 -10.00 -0.61
N VAL A 104 7.14 -8.89 -1.34
CA VAL A 104 8.00 -7.76 -1.02
C VAL A 104 7.33 -6.94 0.08
N THR A 105 7.67 -7.21 1.33
CA THR A 105 7.27 -6.34 2.44
C THR A 105 8.02 -5.02 2.31
N PRO A 106 7.32 -3.88 2.14
CA PRO A 106 7.99 -2.59 2.17
C PRO A 106 8.64 -2.44 3.55
N SER A 107 9.95 -2.27 3.60
CA SER A 107 10.64 -1.84 4.81
C SER A 107 10.24 -0.40 5.11
N VAL A 108 9.03 -0.19 5.59
CA VAL A 108 8.67 1.07 6.25
C VAL A 108 9.43 1.07 7.57
N PRO A 109 10.29 2.03 7.86
CA PRO A 109 10.76 2.22 9.20
C PRO A 109 9.51 2.52 10.03
N VAL A 110 9.07 1.55 10.82
CA VAL A 110 8.08 1.78 11.85
C VAL A 110 8.74 2.77 12.79
N SER A 111 8.39 4.06 12.66
CA SER A 111 8.64 5.03 13.71
C SER A 111 8.01 4.41 14.96
N GLN A 112 8.88 3.96 15.84
CA GLN A 112 8.52 3.46 17.15
C GLN A 112 7.67 4.55 17.81
N VAL A 113 6.37 4.31 17.85
CA VAL A 113 5.52 4.98 18.84
C VAL A 113 6.10 4.55 20.18
N PRO A 114 6.60 5.47 21.03
CA PRO A 114 7.05 5.07 22.35
C PRO A 114 5.88 4.41 23.07
N PRO A 115 6.08 3.28 23.74
CA PRO A 115 5.04 2.70 24.55
C PRO A 115 4.60 3.73 25.59
N ALA A 116 3.32 4.07 25.58
CA ALA A 116 2.71 4.86 26.61
C ALA A 116 3.06 4.21 27.96
N ALA A 117 3.74 4.98 28.81
CA ALA A 117 4.12 4.56 30.13
C ALA A 117 2.88 4.12 30.90
N ASP A 118 2.88 2.88 31.35
CA ASP A 118 1.98 2.35 32.36
C ASP A 118 2.06 3.26 33.59
N PRO A 119 0.93 3.74 34.14
CA PRO A 119 0.91 4.21 35.52
C PRO A 119 0.93 3.00 36.42
N GLY A 120 2.08 2.80 37.06
CA GLY A 120 2.37 1.71 37.97
C GLY A 120 1.28 1.48 39.01
N ILE A 121 0.91 0.24 39.09
CA ILE A 121 0.21 -0.36 40.20
C ILE A 121 1.15 -0.31 41.42
N ALA A 122 0.80 0.51 42.42
CA ALA A 122 1.30 0.36 43.75
C ALA A 122 0.15 -0.04 44.64
N SER A 123 0.11 -1.30 44.99
CA SER A 123 -0.49 -1.88 46.17
C SER A 123 0.67 -2.11 47.18
N PRO A 124 0.52 -2.33 48.47
CA PRO A 124 -0.60 -2.41 49.39
C PRO A 124 -0.29 -1.84 50.79
N ALA A 125 -1.17 -1.93 51.69
CA ALA A 125 -1.09 -2.45 53.05
C ALA A 125 -2.19 -1.87 53.95
N VAL A 126 -3.07 -2.74 54.27
CA VAL A 126 -3.46 -3.21 55.61
C VAL A 126 -3.46 -2.18 56.72
N ALA A 127 -4.65 -1.84 57.25
CA ALA A 127 -5.02 -2.05 58.68
C ALA A 127 -6.39 -1.44 59.03
N ALA A 128 -7.21 -2.34 59.57
CA ALA A 128 -8.14 -2.15 60.66
C ALA A 128 -9.25 -1.11 60.61
N GLY A 129 -10.49 -1.61 60.66
CA GLY A 129 -11.72 -0.93 60.95
C GLY A 129 -11.79 -0.30 62.35
N PRO A 130 -12.94 0.08 62.87
CA PRO A 130 -14.30 -0.46 62.70
C PRO A 130 -15.43 0.58 62.51
N ARG A 131 -16.64 0.05 62.25
CA ARG A 131 -17.98 0.65 62.30
C ARG A 131 -18.30 1.38 63.65
N PRO A 132 -19.50 2.00 63.85
CA PRO A 132 -20.74 2.01 63.08
C PRO A 132 -21.55 3.34 63.15
N SER A 133 -22.80 3.22 62.71
CA SER A 133 -24.02 4.00 63.04
C SER A 133 -24.16 5.37 62.42
N ASP A 134 -25.23 5.82 61.97
CA ASP A 134 -26.65 5.61 62.04
C ASP A 134 -27.36 6.62 61.14
N VAL A 135 -28.40 6.23 60.62
CA VAL A 135 -29.81 6.59 60.73
C VAL A 135 -30.40 7.62 59.78
N LYS A 136 -31.43 7.14 59.16
CA LYS A 136 -32.72 7.78 58.86
C LYS A 136 -32.79 8.84 57.81
N SER A 137 -33.53 8.53 56.88
CA SER A 137 -35.00 8.62 56.65
C SER A 137 -35.31 9.86 55.82
N LEU A 138 -36.13 9.86 55.01
CA LEU A 138 -37.51 9.70 54.69
C LEU A 138 -37.81 10.24 53.29
N SER A 139 -38.48 9.42 52.54
CA SER A 139 -39.85 9.68 52.06
C SER A 139 -40.08 10.80 51.06
N ALA A 140 -40.66 10.42 50.10
CA ALA A 140 -41.97 10.49 49.51
C ALA A 140 -41.95 11.08 48.13
N GLU A 141 -42.37 10.29 47.18
CA GLU A 141 -43.72 10.28 46.62
C GLU A 141 -43.95 11.52 45.75
N ILE A 142 -44.32 11.39 44.53
CA ILE A 142 -45.63 11.10 43.96
C ILE A 142 -45.54 11.16 42.45
N ARG A 143 -46.12 10.18 41.82
CA ARG A 143 -46.68 10.15 40.43
C ARG A 143 -47.86 11.14 40.30
N PRO A 144 -48.56 11.23 39.20
CA PRO A 144 -48.36 10.86 37.77
C PRO A 144 -49.02 11.80 36.77
N LEU A 145 -49.31 11.24 35.60
CA LEU A 145 -50.35 11.50 34.56
C LEU A 145 -50.05 12.53 33.51
N ALA A 146 -50.00 12.10 32.33
CA ALA A 146 -50.99 11.73 31.31
C ALA A 146 -51.29 12.87 30.31
N ALA A 147 -51.15 12.45 29.08
CA ALA A 147 -52.01 12.66 27.93
C ALA A 147 -52.28 14.08 27.41
N VAL A 148 -51.93 14.33 26.22
CA VAL A 148 -52.74 14.38 24.99
C VAL A 148 -51.78 14.27 23.81
#